data_25b92c51942abd743c1155d387db06c0
#
_entry.id   25b92c51942abd743c1155d387db06c0
#
_cell.length_a   1.000
_cell.length_b   1.000
_cell.length_c   1.000
_cell.angle_alpha   90.00
_cell.angle_beta   90.00
_cell.angle_gamma   90.00
#
_symmetry.space_group_name_H-M   'P 1'
#
loop_
_entity.id
_entity.type
_entity.pdbx_description
1 polymer ?
#
loop_
_entity_poly.entity_id
_entity_poly.type
_entity_poly.pdbx_seq_one_letter_code
_entity_poly.pdbx_strand_id
1 'polypeptide(L)'
;MSEPLRVDVVFDFVCPWCYIGKRRLEAALEDWQSAHPGGPKPAVRWLPFQLNPDIPSGGMSRREHVELKNRPAGPDLEKQKQVGSLARGLGLAFELDKITVQPNTLDAHRLSGCAEKLGRQDEMVEALLKAFFMQGISLNDHEALSDLATTVGFDWSQVAAYLMSTTDVQVVARLEQEVRTAGVDMVPFFIFNGKVTVSGAHEVKVLLEAMEMATTAETAAVVG
;
A
#
# COMPACT_ATOMS: atom_id res chain seq x y z
N MET A 1 8.70 16.76 24.99
CA MET A 1 8.85 15.52 24.20
C MET A 1 8.57 15.92 22.77
N SER A 2 9.45 15.65 21.84
CA SER A 2 9.22 15.87 20.41
C SER A 2 8.06 14.99 19.92
N GLU A 3 7.23 15.53 19.05
CA GLU A 3 6.18 14.74 18.39
C GLU A 3 6.81 13.62 17.55
N PRO A 4 6.15 12.44 17.44
CA PRO A 4 6.66 11.38 16.57
C PRO A 4 6.65 11.82 15.11
N LEU A 5 7.65 11.39 14.35
CA LEU A 5 7.64 11.52 12.89
C LEU A 5 6.42 10.80 12.33
N ARG A 6 5.57 11.51 11.57
CA ARG A 6 4.42 10.95 10.89
C ARG A 6 4.74 10.68 9.43
N VAL A 7 4.40 9.49 8.95
CA VAL A 7 4.56 9.07 7.57
C VAL A 7 3.21 8.60 7.04
N ASP A 8 2.60 9.41 6.17
CA ASP A 8 1.40 8.99 5.44
C ASP A 8 1.86 8.37 4.10
N VAL A 9 1.39 7.16 3.79
CA VAL A 9 1.74 6.40 2.58
C VAL A 9 0.51 6.21 1.73
N VAL A 10 0.46 6.84 0.58
CA VAL A 10 -0.60 6.62 -0.42
C VAL A 10 -0.22 5.43 -1.29
N PHE A 11 -1.10 4.43 -1.40
CA PHE A 11 -0.76 3.15 -2.01
C PHE A 11 -1.96 2.41 -2.60
N ASP A 12 -1.68 1.38 -3.40
CA ASP A 12 -2.67 0.40 -3.83
C ASP A 12 -2.15 -1.03 -3.67
N PHE A 13 -3.00 -1.94 -3.27
CA PHE A 13 -2.70 -3.35 -3.07
C PHE A 13 -2.29 -4.11 -4.34
N VAL A 14 -2.63 -3.61 -5.52
CA VAL A 14 -2.25 -4.21 -6.81
C VAL A 14 -1.00 -3.60 -7.43
N CYS A 15 -0.38 -2.63 -6.75
CA CYS A 15 0.84 -1.97 -7.19
C CYS A 15 2.09 -2.70 -6.64
N PRO A 16 2.89 -3.38 -7.46
CA PRO A 16 4.08 -4.06 -6.97
C PRO A 16 5.13 -3.09 -6.40
N TRP A 17 5.18 -1.86 -6.92
CA TRP A 17 6.04 -0.82 -6.40
C TRP A 17 5.63 -0.35 -5.00
N CYS A 18 4.34 -0.46 -4.63
CA CYS A 18 3.88 -0.17 -3.28
C CYS A 18 4.44 -1.18 -2.27
N TYR A 19 4.52 -2.47 -2.64
CA TYR A 19 5.11 -3.47 -1.76
C TYR A 19 6.64 -3.32 -1.63
N ILE A 20 7.31 -3.01 -2.74
CA ILE A 20 8.74 -2.65 -2.74
C ILE A 20 8.98 -1.41 -1.87
N GLY A 21 8.15 -0.38 -2.05
CA GLY A 21 8.21 0.87 -1.27
C GLY A 21 8.01 0.63 0.22
N LYS A 22 7.09 -0.29 0.60
CA LYS A 22 6.89 -0.71 1.99
C LYS A 22 8.17 -1.30 2.59
N ARG A 23 8.85 -2.24 1.92
CA ARG A 23 10.12 -2.82 2.41
C ARG A 23 11.21 -1.78 2.58
N ARG A 24 11.31 -0.84 1.64
CA ARG A 24 12.29 0.25 1.72
C ARG A 24 11.97 1.23 2.84
N LEU A 25 10.68 1.52 3.06
CA LEU A 25 10.25 2.35 4.18
C LEU A 25 10.56 1.66 5.52
N GLU A 26 10.29 0.37 5.67
CA GLU A 26 10.60 -0.40 6.87
C GLU A 26 12.09 -0.30 7.21
N ALA A 27 12.97 -0.54 6.24
CA ALA A 27 14.42 -0.38 6.44
C ALA A 27 14.81 1.06 6.82
N ALA A 28 14.20 2.07 6.17
CA ALA A 28 14.45 3.46 6.52
C ALA A 28 13.98 3.80 7.93
N LEU A 29 12.84 3.24 8.38
CA LEU A 29 12.35 3.44 9.74
C LEU A 29 13.24 2.77 10.80
N GLU A 30 13.81 1.61 10.50
CA GLU A 30 14.79 0.92 11.37
C GLU A 30 16.07 1.74 11.50
N ASP A 31 16.63 2.23 10.40
CA ASP A 31 17.81 3.08 10.39
C ASP A 31 17.55 4.41 11.12
N TRP A 32 16.38 5.03 10.88
CA TRP A 32 15.94 6.23 11.59
C TRP A 32 15.90 6.02 13.10
N GLN A 33 15.23 4.93 13.56
CA GLN A 33 15.11 4.65 14.99
C GLN A 33 16.48 4.37 15.63
N SER A 34 17.38 3.75 14.89
CA SER A 34 18.76 3.49 15.33
C SER A 34 19.57 4.77 15.50
N ALA A 35 19.35 5.75 14.61
CA ALA A 35 19.97 7.08 14.68
C ALA A 35 19.36 7.98 15.78
N HIS A 36 18.13 7.69 16.21
CA HIS A 36 17.39 8.46 17.21
C HIS A 36 17.00 7.58 18.43
N PRO A 37 17.99 7.04 19.18
CA PRO A 37 17.74 6.14 20.30
C PRO A 37 16.95 6.87 21.41
N GLY A 38 15.86 6.25 21.87
CA GLY A 38 14.98 6.84 22.90
C GLY A 38 13.98 7.87 22.38
N GLY A 39 14.01 8.21 21.10
CA GLY A 39 12.98 9.00 20.44
C GLY A 39 11.67 8.21 20.27
N PRO A 40 10.54 8.91 20.06
CA PRO A 40 9.27 8.25 19.77
C PRO A 40 9.35 7.49 18.44
N LYS A 41 8.71 6.31 18.39
CA LYS A 41 8.61 5.55 17.14
C LYS A 41 7.85 6.36 16.08
N PRO A 42 8.33 6.39 14.82
CA PRO A 42 7.58 6.96 13.72
C PRO A 42 6.18 6.33 13.60
N ALA A 43 5.18 7.16 13.32
CA ALA A 43 3.81 6.72 13.10
C ALA A 43 3.54 6.61 11.60
N VAL A 44 3.30 5.40 11.11
CA VAL A 44 2.96 5.15 9.71
C VAL A 44 1.46 4.99 9.56
N ARG A 45 0.90 5.64 8.53
CA ARG A 45 -0.50 5.53 8.14
C ARG A 45 -0.61 5.25 6.66
N TRP A 46 -1.46 4.30 6.30
CA TRP A 46 -1.69 3.87 4.91
C TRP A 46 -2.97 4.49 4.38
N LEU A 47 -2.86 5.26 3.30
CA LEU A 47 -3.97 5.97 2.66
C LEU A 47 -4.37 5.30 1.35
N PRO A 48 -5.67 5.16 1.08
CA PRO A 48 -6.17 4.44 -0.10
C PRO A 48 -5.93 5.23 -1.39
N PHE A 49 -5.57 4.47 -2.44
CA PHE A 49 -5.53 4.94 -3.82
C PHE A 49 -5.83 3.76 -4.74
N GLN A 50 -6.90 3.82 -5.52
CA GLN A 50 -7.22 2.77 -6.47
C GLN A 50 -6.64 3.09 -7.85
N LEU A 51 -5.68 2.27 -8.33
CA LEU A 51 -5.15 2.36 -9.70
C LEU A 51 -6.19 2.00 -10.76
N ASN A 52 -7.18 1.22 -10.37
CA ASN A 52 -8.20 0.68 -11.27
C ASN A 52 -9.59 0.75 -10.62
N PRO A 53 -10.12 1.95 -10.32
CA PRO A 53 -11.41 2.08 -9.62
C PRO A 53 -12.60 1.56 -10.44
N ASP A 54 -12.46 1.50 -11.77
CA ASP A 54 -13.52 1.05 -12.71
C ASP A 54 -13.62 -0.47 -12.84
N ILE A 55 -12.74 -1.24 -12.20
CA ILE A 55 -12.88 -2.70 -12.17
C ILE A 55 -14.15 -3.07 -11.38
N PRO A 56 -15.02 -3.96 -11.92
CA PRO A 56 -16.19 -4.42 -11.19
C PRO A 56 -15.84 -4.95 -9.79
N SER A 57 -16.78 -4.85 -8.84
CA SER A 57 -16.57 -5.31 -7.45
C SER A 57 -16.18 -6.79 -7.36
N GLY A 58 -16.61 -7.63 -8.31
CA GLY A 58 -16.17 -9.03 -8.41
C GLY A 58 -14.79 -9.25 -9.05
N GLY A 59 -14.09 -8.17 -9.40
CA GLY A 59 -12.84 -8.25 -10.15
C GLY A 59 -13.05 -8.53 -11.64
N MET A 60 -11.95 -8.71 -12.34
CA MET A 60 -11.95 -9.18 -13.74
C MET A 60 -10.79 -10.14 -13.97
N SER A 61 -10.83 -10.91 -15.07
CA SER A 61 -9.74 -11.77 -15.47
C SER A 61 -8.44 -10.98 -15.65
N ARG A 62 -7.35 -11.48 -15.09
CA ARG A 62 -6.02 -10.86 -15.24
C ARG A 62 -5.65 -10.68 -16.72
N ARG A 63 -5.98 -11.66 -17.56
CA ARG A 63 -5.73 -11.61 -19.01
C ARG A 63 -6.49 -10.46 -19.66
N GLU A 64 -7.78 -10.36 -19.40
CA GLU A 64 -8.64 -9.30 -19.92
C GLU A 64 -8.13 -7.91 -19.49
N HIS A 65 -7.76 -7.74 -18.22
CA HIS A 65 -7.19 -6.51 -17.71
C HIS A 65 -5.90 -6.11 -18.45
N VAL A 66 -4.98 -7.07 -18.68
CA VAL A 66 -3.74 -6.85 -19.43
C VAL A 66 -4.04 -6.45 -20.88
N GLU A 67 -4.98 -7.13 -21.52
CA GLU A 67 -5.42 -6.82 -22.89
C GLU A 67 -6.00 -5.40 -22.99
N LEU A 68 -6.80 -4.98 -22.00
CA LEU A 68 -7.36 -3.63 -21.94
C LEU A 68 -6.29 -2.54 -21.74
N LYS A 69 -5.29 -2.80 -20.91
CA LYS A 69 -4.22 -1.81 -20.62
C LYS A 69 -3.14 -1.72 -21.70
N ASN A 70 -2.76 -2.82 -22.31
CA ASN A 70 -1.58 -2.88 -23.18
C ASN A 70 -1.89 -2.81 -24.68
N ARG A 71 -2.98 -2.25 -25.07
CA ARG A 71 -3.38 -2.02 -26.47
C ARG A 71 -2.29 -1.30 -27.28
N PRO A 72 -1.72 -1.82 -28.25
CA PRO A 72 -1.49 -3.11 -28.91
C PRO A 72 -0.15 -3.77 -28.54
N ALA A 73 0.59 -3.25 -27.55
CA ALA A 73 1.99 -3.65 -27.29
C ALA A 73 2.17 -4.94 -26.44
N GLY A 74 1.08 -5.47 -25.88
CA GLY A 74 1.15 -6.62 -24.96
C GLY A 74 1.79 -6.28 -23.59
N PRO A 75 1.92 -7.27 -22.69
CA PRO A 75 2.56 -7.07 -21.39
C PRO A 75 4.04 -6.75 -21.56
N ASP A 76 4.51 -5.72 -20.85
CA ASP A 76 5.94 -5.39 -20.80
C ASP A 76 6.68 -6.40 -19.91
N LEU A 77 7.08 -7.52 -20.51
CA LEU A 77 7.75 -8.63 -19.82
C LEU A 77 9.09 -8.23 -19.19
N GLU A 78 9.80 -7.27 -19.80
CA GLU A 78 11.07 -6.79 -19.25
C GLU A 78 10.85 -5.98 -17.97
N LYS A 79 9.84 -5.11 -17.93
CA LYS A 79 9.48 -4.42 -16.69
C LYS A 79 9.02 -5.38 -15.60
N GLN A 80 8.25 -6.40 -15.95
CA GLN A 80 7.82 -7.42 -14.98
C GLN A 80 9.02 -8.19 -14.42
N LYS A 81 9.99 -8.57 -15.24
CA LYS A 81 11.22 -9.22 -14.79
C LYS A 81 12.07 -8.32 -13.91
N GLN A 82 12.21 -7.05 -14.25
CA GLN A 82 12.95 -6.07 -13.44
C GLN A 82 12.31 -5.91 -12.06
N VAL A 83 10.98 -5.71 -11.99
CA VAL A 83 10.23 -5.64 -10.74
C VAL A 83 10.40 -6.91 -9.92
N GLY A 84 10.26 -8.08 -10.54
CA GLY A 84 10.42 -9.36 -9.86
C GLY A 84 11.85 -9.60 -9.33
N SER A 85 12.88 -9.14 -10.06
CA SER A 85 14.27 -9.22 -9.61
C SER A 85 14.53 -8.31 -8.41
N LEU A 86 14.05 -7.07 -8.48
CA LEU A 86 14.16 -6.10 -7.39
C LEU A 86 13.42 -6.58 -6.14
N ALA A 87 12.21 -7.08 -6.30
CA ALA A 87 11.40 -7.63 -5.20
C ALA A 87 12.13 -8.78 -4.50
N ARG A 88 12.72 -9.73 -5.25
CA ARG A 88 13.51 -10.82 -4.66
C ARG A 88 14.70 -10.33 -3.84
N GLY A 89 15.38 -9.27 -4.29
CA GLY A 89 16.47 -8.65 -3.53
C GLY A 89 16.02 -8.08 -2.18
N LEU A 90 14.73 -7.80 -2.02
CA LEU A 90 14.09 -7.32 -0.79
C LEU A 90 13.34 -8.43 -0.02
N GLY A 91 13.56 -9.70 -0.35
CA GLY A 91 12.89 -10.84 0.28
C GLY A 91 11.44 -11.06 -0.16
N LEU A 92 10.98 -10.39 -1.22
CA LEU A 92 9.63 -10.52 -1.76
C LEU A 92 9.61 -11.53 -2.93
N ALA A 93 9.17 -12.74 -2.68
CA ALA A 93 9.03 -13.78 -3.68
C ALA A 93 7.69 -13.62 -4.43
N PHE A 94 7.61 -12.69 -5.38
CA PHE A 94 6.40 -12.48 -6.16
C PHE A 94 6.09 -13.67 -7.07
N GLU A 95 4.87 -14.17 -6.97
CA GLU A 95 4.30 -15.27 -7.74
C GLU A 95 3.24 -14.73 -8.73
N LEU A 96 3.67 -13.82 -9.61
CA LEU A 96 2.77 -13.07 -10.49
C LEU A 96 1.91 -13.97 -11.40
N ASP A 97 2.41 -15.16 -11.74
CA ASP A 97 1.71 -16.15 -12.56
C ASP A 97 0.51 -16.78 -11.82
N LYS A 98 0.51 -16.74 -10.48
CA LYS A 98 -0.62 -17.20 -9.66
C LYS A 98 -1.77 -16.20 -9.62
N ILE A 99 -1.54 -14.95 -10.00
CA ILE A 99 -2.56 -13.90 -10.01
C ILE A 99 -3.44 -14.07 -11.25
N THR A 100 -4.58 -14.72 -11.10
CA THR A 100 -5.54 -14.97 -12.19
C THR A 100 -6.64 -13.92 -12.28
N VAL A 101 -6.90 -13.19 -11.18
CA VAL A 101 -7.90 -12.13 -11.08
C VAL A 101 -7.23 -10.80 -10.79
N GLN A 102 -7.61 -9.77 -11.53
CA GLN A 102 -7.31 -8.38 -11.19
C GLN A 102 -8.45 -7.86 -10.31
N PRO A 103 -8.20 -7.59 -9.03
CA PRO A 103 -9.26 -7.19 -8.11
C PRO A 103 -9.65 -5.71 -8.26
N ASN A 104 -10.86 -5.39 -7.85
CA ASN A 104 -11.19 -4.07 -7.32
C ASN A 104 -10.65 -4.00 -5.88
N THR A 105 -9.87 -2.99 -5.53
CA THR A 105 -9.17 -2.94 -4.25
C THR A 105 -9.94 -2.22 -3.13
N LEU A 106 -11.19 -1.82 -3.40
CA LEU A 106 -12.02 -1.09 -2.43
C LEU A 106 -12.15 -1.84 -1.09
N ASP A 107 -12.47 -3.13 -1.13
CA ASP A 107 -12.70 -3.90 0.09
C ASP A 107 -11.41 -4.16 0.88
N ALA A 108 -10.28 -4.33 0.20
CA ALA A 108 -8.97 -4.40 0.83
C ALA A 108 -8.62 -3.05 1.52
N HIS A 109 -8.90 -1.91 0.90
CA HIS A 109 -8.72 -0.60 1.51
C HIS A 109 -9.66 -0.36 2.68
N ARG A 110 -10.93 -0.80 2.59
CA ARG A 110 -11.88 -0.76 3.72
C ARG A 110 -11.35 -1.55 4.90
N LEU A 111 -10.84 -2.76 4.66
CA LEU A 111 -10.29 -3.63 5.70
C LEU A 111 -9.03 -3.04 6.34
N SER A 112 -8.14 -2.44 5.55
CA SER A 112 -7.00 -1.68 6.03
C SER A 112 -7.40 -0.51 6.93
N GLY A 113 -8.42 0.28 6.52
CA GLY A 113 -8.95 1.38 7.33
C GLY A 113 -9.66 0.91 8.62
N CYS A 114 -10.29 -0.26 8.59
CA CYS A 114 -10.83 -0.89 9.79
C CYS A 114 -9.71 -1.28 10.77
N ALA A 115 -8.60 -1.81 10.25
CA ALA A 115 -7.44 -2.19 11.04
C ALA A 115 -6.71 -0.96 11.65
N GLU A 116 -6.73 0.20 10.97
CA GLU A 116 -6.20 1.46 11.52
C GLU A 116 -6.85 1.81 12.85
N LYS A 117 -8.19 1.67 12.96
CA LYS A 117 -8.96 1.98 14.17
C LYS A 117 -8.52 1.14 15.39
N LEU A 118 -7.89 0.00 15.15
CA LEU A 118 -7.38 -0.93 16.17
C LEU A 118 -5.86 -0.89 16.32
N GLY A 119 -5.18 0.03 15.63
CA GLY A 119 -3.71 0.15 15.64
C GLY A 119 -2.97 -0.99 14.96
N ARG A 120 -3.65 -1.73 14.03
CA ARG A 120 -3.12 -2.91 13.33
C ARG A 120 -3.10 -2.75 11.81
N GLN A 121 -3.07 -1.49 11.33
CA GLN A 121 -3.14 -1.21 9.91
C GLN A 121 -1.96 -1.79 9.14
N ASP A 122 -0.73 -1.62 9.63
CA ASP A 122 0.47 -2.10 8.91
C ASP A 122 0.50 -3.62 8.78
N GLU A 123 0.08 -4.34 9.82
CA GLU A 123 -0.03 -5.81 9.82
C GLU A 123 -1.09 -6.27 8.79
N MET A 124 -2.21 -5.58 8.69
CA MET A 124 -3.24 -5.87 7.71
C MET A 124 -2.76 -5.59 6.28
N VAL A 125 -2.11 -4.46 6.06
CA VAL A 125 -1.51 -4.10 4.76
C VAL A 125 -0.49 -5.16 4.34
N GLU A 126 0.36 -5.60 5.26
CA GLU A 126 1.34 -6.66 5.01
C GLU A 126 0.67 -7.98 4.63
N ALA A 127 -0.34 -8.41 5.39
CA ALA A 127 -1.04 -9.66 5.14
C ALA A 127 -1.70 -9.66 3.74
N LEU A 128 -2.38 -8.57 3.38
CA LEU A 128 -3.07 -8.43 2.09
C LEU A 128 -2.10 -8.36 0.91
N LEU A 129 -1.02 -7.58 1.01
CA LEU A 129 0.01 -7.49 -0.03
C LEU A 129 0.70 -8.86 -0.25
N LYS A 130 1.05 -9.54 0.84
CA LYS A 130 1.64 -10.88 0.79
C LYS A 130 0.71 -11.90 0.15
N ALA A 131 -0.56 -11.91 0.54
CA ALA A 131 -1.57 -12.80 -0.01
C ALA A 131 -1.72 -12.59 -1.52
N PHE A 132 -1.82 -11.35 -1.97
CA PHE A 132 -1.95 -11.03 -3.38
C PHE A 132 -0.69 -11.36 -4.19
N PHE A 133 0.47 -10.82 -3.81
CA PHE A 133 1.69 -10.92 -4.63
C PHE A 133 2.44 -12.24 -4.49
N MET A 134 2.41 -12.89 -3.32
CA MET A 134 3.20 -14.09 -3.05
C MET A 134 2.37 -15.37 -3.04
N GLN A 135 1.03 -15.27 -2.93
CA GLN A 135 0.15 -16.44 -2.87
C GLN A 135 -0.87 -16.47 -4.02
N GLY A 136 -1.09 -15.34 -4.71
CA GLY A 136 -2.08 -15.21 -5.79
C GLY A 136 -3.52 -15.20 -5.30
N ILE A 137 -3.74 -14.89 -4.01
CA ILE A 137 -5.08 -14.81 -3.43
C ILE A 137 -5.81 -13.58 -3.98
N SER A 138 -7.05 -13.77 -4.41
CA SER A 138 -7.88 -12.67 -4.92
C SER A 138 -8.38 -11.80 -3.77
N LEU A 139 -8.14 -10.47 -3.89
CA LEU A 139 -8.66 -9.50 -2.91
C LEU A 139 -10.15 -9.15 -3.11
N ASN A 140 -10.85 -9.85 -3.98
CA ASN A 140 -12.33 -9.81 -4.11
C ASN A 140 -13.02 -11.00 -3.45
N ASP A 141 -12.25 -11.95 -2.93
CA ASP A 141 -12.78 -13.10 -2.21
C ASP A 141 -12.96 -12.74 -0.72
N HIS A 142 -14.22 -12.50 -0.32
CA HIS A 142 -14.54 -12.08 1.04
C HIS A 142 -14.23 -13.18 2.08
N GLU A 143 -14.29 -14.47 1.71
CA GLU A 143 -13.88 -15.56 2.59
C GLU A 143 -12.38 -15.51 2.84
N ALA A 144 -11.59 -15.42 1.78
CA ALA A 144 -10.14 -15.28 1.88
C ALA A 144 -9.72 -14.01 2.63
N LEU A 145 -10.39 -12.87 2.41
CA LEU A 145 -10.13 -11.64 3.17
C LEU A 145 -10.45 -11.80 4.66
N SER A 146 -11.53 -12.53 5.00
CA SER A 146 -11.90 -12.80 6.39
C SER A 146 -10.89 -13.73 7.07
N ASP A 147 -10.40 -14.76 6.35
CA ASP A 147 -9.35 -15.65 6.84
C ASP A 147 -8.04 -14.88 7.09
N LEU A 148 -7.63 -14.03 6.17
CA LEU A 148 -6.45 -13.17 6.33
C LEU A 148 -6.58 -12.25 7.54
N ALA A 149 -7.75 -11.65 7.74
CA ALA A 149 -8.00 -10.77 8.88
C ALA A 149 -7.88 -11.50 10.23
N THR A 150 -8.22 -12.81 10.30
CA THR A 150 -8.00 -13.60 11.53
C THR A 150 -6.54 -13.73 11.89
N THR A 151 -5.65 -13.80 10.91
CA THR A 151 -4.18 -13.84 11.16
C THR A 151 -3.67 -12.57 11.78
N VAL A 152 -4.42 -11.47 11.61
CA VAL A 152 -4.14 -10.15 12.20
C VAL A 152 -4.92 -9.93 13.50
N GLY A 153 -5.70 -10.92 13.95
CA GLY A 153 -6.43 -10.92 15.22
C GLY A 153 -7.85 -10.34 15.16
N PHE A 154 -8.45 -10.31 13.99
CA PHE A 154 -9.87 -9.95 13.83
C PHE A 154 -10.77 -11.19 13.97
N ASP A 155 -12.02 -10.97 14.38
CA ASP A 155 -13.04 -12.03 14.36
C ASP A 155 -13.55 -12.25 12.93
N TRP A 156 -13.53 -13.48 12.47
CA TRP A 156 -13.92 -13.87 11.12
C TRP A 156 -15.34 -13.42 10.77
N SER A 157 -16.30 -13.68 11.66
CA SER A 157 -17.71 -13.41 11.42
C SER A 157 -18.01 -11.91 11.35
N GLN A 158 -17.31 -11.11 12.16
CA GLN A 158 -17.41 -9.66 12.13
C GLN A 158 -16.84 -9.09 10.83
N VAL A 159 -15.70 -9.61 10.37
CA VAL A 159 -15.09 -9.19 9.09
C VAL A 159 -15.98 -9.59 7.91
N ALA A 160 -16.50 -10.81 7.88
CA ALA A 160 -17.41 -11.26 6.83
C ALA A 160 -18.68 -10.37 6.76
N ALA A 161 -19.29 -10.06 7.91
CA ALA A 161 -20.44 -9.15 7.98
C ALA A 161 -20.06 -7.71 7.54
N TYR A 162 -18.88 -7.23 7.91
CA TYR A 162 -18.36 -5.92 7.51
C TYR A 162 -18.17 -5.84 5.99
N LEU A 163 -17.56 -6.84 5.37
CA LEU A 163 -17.32 -6.89 3.92
C LEU A 163 -18.62 -6.96 3.12
N MET A 164 -19.63 -7.68 3.63
CA MET A 164 -20.97 -7.73 3.03
C MET A 164 -21.76 -6.43 3.16
N SER A 165 -21.34 -5.51 4.00
CA SER A 165 -21.97 -4.20 4.21
C SER A 165 -21.36 -3.12 3.31
N THR A 166 -21.97 -1.93 3.31
CA THR A 166 -21.40 -0.72 2.68
C THR A 166 -20.63 0.18 3.66
N THR A 167 -20.36 -0.32 4.87
CA THR A 167 -19.62 0.40 5.90
C THR A 167 -18.26 0.82 5.36
N ASP A 168 -17.88 2.06 5.65
CA ASP A 168 -16.60 2.69 5.25
C ASP A 168 -16.35 2.83 3.71
N VAL A 169 -17.27 2.44 2.83
CA VAL A 169 -17.14 2.70 1.37
C VAL A 169 -16.94 4.18 1.10
N GLN A 170 -17.78 5.04 1.67
CA GLN A 170 -17.69 6.49 1.49
C GLN A 170 -16.45 7.10 2.18
N VAL A 171 -15.96 6.46 3.24
CA VAL A 171 -14.72 6.88 3.91
C VAL A 171 -13.52 6.68 2.99
N VAL A 172 -13.40 5.49 2.38
CA VAL A 172 -12.33 5.19 1.41
C VAL A 172 -12.42 6.14 0.20
N ALA A 173 -13.60 6.30 -0.39
CA ALA A 173 -13.80 7.18 -1.53
C ALA A 173 -13.41 8.64 -1.24
N ARG A 174 -13.76 9.15 -0.04
CA ARG A 174 -13.38 10.49 0.37
C ARG A 174 -11.87 10.64 0.55
N LEU A 175 -11.23 9.71 1.26
CA LEU A 175 -9.77 9.74 1.46
C LEU A 175 -9.03 9.67 0.12
N GLU A 176 -9.46 8.81 -0.80
CA GLU A 176 -8.89 8.75 -2.14
C GLU A 176 -9.08 10.06 -2.90
N GLN A 177 -10.25 10.68 -2.82
CA GLN A 177 -10.50 11.98 -3.44
C GLN A 177 -9.63 13.08 -2.83
N GLU A 178 -9.41 13.07 -1.52
CA GLU A 178 -8.54 14.03 -0.83
C GLU A 178 -7.09 13.94 -1.35
N VAL A 179 -6.52 12.71 -1.44
CA VAL A 179 -5.15 12.54 -1.94
C VAL A 179 -5.03 12.89 -3.43
N ARG A 180 -6.02 12.56 -4.26
CA ARG A 180 -6.04 12.97 -5.67
C ARG A 180 -6.12 14.49 -5.85
N THR A 181 -6.95 15.15 -5.03
CA THR A 181 -7.08 16.61 -5.03
C THR A 181 -5.79 17.30 -4.57
N ALA A 182 -5.03 16.66 -3.67
CA ALA A 182 -3.69 17.12 -3.28
C ALA A 182 -2.60 16.90 -4.36
N GLY A 183 -2.96 16.36 -5.53
CA GLY A 183 -2.07 16.20 -6.68
C GLY A 183 -1.35 14.86 -6.74
N VAL A 184 -1.76 13.86 -5.93
CA VAL A 184 -1.21 12.51 -6.02
C VAL A 184 -1.83 11.80 -7.23
N ASP A 185 -1.01 11.43 -8.20
CA ASP A 185 -1.39 10.76 -9.46
C ASP A 185 -0.70 9.40 -9.66
N MET A 186 0.28 9.07 -8.80
CA MET A 186 1.00 7.81 -8.83
C MET A 186 1.28 7.29 -7.41
N VAL A 187 1.50 5.98 -7.30
CA VAL A 187 1.79 5.29 -6.04
C VAL A 187 2.98 4.34 -6.18
N PRO A 188 3.76 4.08 -5.10
CA PRO A 188 3.58 4.65 -3.75
C PRO A 188 3.93 6.13 -3.71
N PHE A 189 3.28 6.85 -2.80
CA PHE A 189 3.59 8.25 -2.54
C PHE A 189 3.70 8.44 -1.02
N PHE A 190 4.82 8.98 -0.56
CA PHE A 190 5.14 9.16 0.86
C PHE A 190 5.03 10.62 1.26
N ILE A 191 4.45 10.89 2.41
CA ILE A 191 4.28 12.23 2.97
C ILE A 191 4.82 12.22 4.40
N PHE A 192 5.90 12.93 4.65
CA PHE A 192 6.56 13.01 5.94
C PHE A 192 6.16 14.31 6.66
N ASN A 193 5.54 14.18 7.84
CA ASN A 193 5.01 15.28 8.67
C ASN A 193 4.07 16.25 7.93
N GLY A 194 3.48 15.84 6.80
CA GLY A 194 2.70 16.72 5.93
C GLY A 194 3.51 17.81 5.23
N LYS A 195 4.85 17.71 5.22
CA LYS A 195 5.76 18.75 4.75
C LYS A 195 6.67 18.31 3.59
N VAL A 196 7.21 17.11 3.65
CA VAL A 196 8.12 16.58 2.63
C VAL A 196 7.47 15.40 1.95
N THR A 197 7.56 15.35 0.62
CA THR A 197 6.96 14.28 -0.17
C THR A 197 8.00 13.57 -1.03
N VAL A 198 7.81 12.26 -1.21
CA VAL A 198 8.60 11.41 -2.11
C VAL A 198 7.63 10.60 -2.96
N SER A 199 7.76 10.72 -4.28
CA SER A 199 6.92 10.00 -5.25
C SER A 199 7.66 8.79 -5.80
N GLY A 200 7.09 7.59 -5.65
CA GLY A 200 7.67 6.34 -6.10
C GLY A 200 8.44 5.56 -5.03
N ALA A 201 8.79 4.33 -5.36
CA ALA A 201 9.52 3.44 -4.46
C ALA A 201 11.04 3.72 -4.54
N HIS A 202 11.48 4.85 -3.99
CA HIS A 202 12.89 5.25 -3.95
C HIS A 202 13.72 4.40 -2.98
N GLU A 203 15.06 4.49 -3.12
CA GLU A 203 16.00 3.81 -2.22
C GLU A 203 15.90 4.34 -0.79
N VAL A 204 16.30 3.51 0.18
CA VAL A 204 16.25 3.79 1.63
C VAL A 204 16.86 5.15 1.96
N LYS A 205 17.99 5.49 1.33
CA LYS A 205 18.68 6.77 1.56
C LYS A 205 17.79 7.98 1.26
N VAL A 206 17.01 7.95 0.17
CA VAL A 206 16.11 9.06 -0.22
C VAL A 206 14.99 9.23 0.81
N LEU A 207 14.45 8.12 1.32
CA LEU A 207 13.43 8.14 2.36
C LEU A 207 13.99 8.69 3.69
N LEU A 208 15.21 8.32 4.06
CA LEU A 208 15.89 8.87 5.25
C LEU A 208 16.13 10.37 5.12
N GLU A 209 16.65 10.84 3.99
CA GLU A 209 16.83 12.28 3.72
C GLU A 209 15.51 13.04 3.84
N ALA A 210 14.42 12.48 3.32
CA ALA A 210 13.08 13.07 3.45
C ALA A 210 12.58 13.10 4.91
N MET A 211 12.85 12.07 5.71
CA MET A 211 12.52 12.04 7.14
C MET A 211 13.27 13.14 7.90
N GLU A 212 14.58 13.30 7.67
CA GLU A 212 15.40 14.34 8.28
C GLU A 212 14.92 15.74 7.89
N MET A 213 14.67 15.97 6.60
CA MET A 213 14.12 17.24 6.13
C MET A 213 12.77 17.56 6.77
N ALA A 214 11.90 16.57 6.93
CA ALA A 214 10.56 16.76 7.49
C ALA A 214 10.57 17.15 8.97
N THR A 215 11.64 16.83 9.72
CA THR A 215 11.79 17.23 11.12
C THR A 215 12.32 18.67 11.26
N THR A 216 12.99 19.21 10.25
CA THR A 216 13.61 20.54 10.27
C THR A 216 12.89 21.56 9.37
N ALA A 217 12.10 21.09 8.38
CA ALA A 217 11.43 21.95 7.42
C ALA A 217 10.32 22.79 8.07
N GLU A 218 10.31 24.08 7.78
CA GLU A 218 9.21 24.99 8.14
C GLU A 218 8.10 24.99 7.07
N THR A 219 8.43 24.66 5.82
CA THR A 219 7.52 24.67 4.66
C THR A 219 7.58 23.36 3.89
N ALA A 220 6.56 23.09 3.06
CA ALA A 220 6.50 21.88 2.22
C ALA A 220 7.62 21.82 1.17
N ALA A 221 8.21 20.63 0.97
CA ALA A 221 9.23 20.34 -0.03
C ALA A 221 8.98 19.00 -0.72
N VAL A 222 9.43 18.86 -1.95
CA VAL A 222 9.37 17.61 -2.74
C VAL A 222 10.79 17.09 -2.89
N VAL A 223 10.97 15.77 -2.65
CA VAL A 223 12.25 15.05 -2.80
C VAL A 223 12.06 13.91 -3.81
N GLY A 224 12.94 13.79 -4.78
CA GLY A 224 12.94 12.71 -5.77
C GLY A 224 12.59 13.12 -7.17
#